data_ecee4437c6858ebeb8195d4ca02cb2fb
#
_entry.id   ecee4437c6858ebeb8195d4ca02cb2fb
#
_cell.length_a   1.000
_cell.length_b   1.000
_cell.length_c   1.000
_cell.angle_alpha   90.00
_cell.angle_beta   90.00
_cell.angle_gamma   90.00
#
_symmetry.space_group_name_H-M   'P 1'
#
loop_
_entity.id
_entity.type
_entity.pdbx_description
1 polymer ?
#
loop_
_entity_poly.entity_id
_entity_poly.type
_entity_poly.pdbx_seq_one_letter_code
_entity_poly.pdbx_strand_id
1 'polypeptide(L)'
;MKSLQHLHPDYTFETHLATKPIQLKINRHQFEQLLLIFIDNAMKYDTEHKHIKIVTQLKNKMIMIDITDHGMGIPKADLEFIFDRFYRVDKSRARSQGGNGLGLSIAEKIVQLNGGMIQVESELQNYTTFKISFPVLN
;
A
#
# COMPACT_ATOMS: atom_id res chain seq x y z
N MET A 1 -7.48 -5.98 -10.60
CA MET A 1 -6.46 -6.96 -10.20
C MET A 1 -5.94 -7.81 -11.34
N LYS A 2 -6.81 -8.20 -12.26
CA LYS A 2 -6.34 -8.97 -13.43
C LYS A 2 -5.29 -8.23 -14.26
N SER A 3 -5.42 -6.90 -14.37
CA SER A 3 -4.45 -6.09 -15.11
C SER A 3 -3.08 -6.05 -14.44
N LEU A 4 -3.03 -6.06 -13.10
CA LEU A 4 -1.76 -6.11 -12.38
C LEU A 4 -1.04 -7.43 -12.59
N GLN A 5 -1.76 -8.55 -12.51
CA GLN A 5 -1.19 -9.86 -12.73
C GLN A 5 -0.67 -9.97 -14.17
N HIS A 6 -1.36 -9.36 -15.12
CA HIS A 6 -0.95 -9.36 -16.51
C HIS A 6 0.32 -8.53 -16.73
N LEU A 7 0.42 -7.36 -16.08
CA LEU A 7 1.58 -6.49 -16.20
C LEU A 7 2.81 -7.01 -15.46
N HIS A 8 2.60 -7.78 -14.40
CA HIS A 8 3.67 -8.31 -13.56
C HIS A 8 3.50 -9.82 -13.39
N PRO A 9 3.73 -10.60 -14.46
CA PRO A 9 3.45 -12.03 -14.43
C PRO A 9 4.33 -12.84 -13.47
N ASP A 10 5.47 -12.28 -13.05
CA ASP A 10 6.36 -12.95 -12.11
C ASP A 10 5.94 -12.75 -10.65
N TYR A 11 4.98 -11.84 -10.39
CA TYR A 11 4.44 -11.63 -9.04
C TYR A 11 3.12 -12.36 -8.88
N THR A 12 2.87 -12.88 -7.69
CA THR A 12 1.59 -13.48 -7.32
C THR A 12 0.80 -12.46 -6.51
N PHE A 13 -0.41 -12.16 -6.95
CA PHE A 13 -1.31 -11.24 -6.24
C PHE A 13 -2.44 -12.06 -5.63
N GLU A 14 -2.39 -12.23 -4.31
CA GLU A 14 -3.45 -12.91 -3.58
C GLU A 14 -4.47 -11.86 -3.12
N THR A 15 -5.72 -12.01 -3.53
CA THR A 15 -6.75 -11.02 -3.22
C THR A 15 -7.92 -11.66 -2.46
N HIS A 16 -8.36 -10.96 -1.40
CA HIS A 16 -9.54 -11.33 -0.62
C HIS A 16 -10.39 -10.07 -0.52
N LEU A 17 -11.27 -9.88 -1.48
CA LEU A 17 -12.01 -8.63 -1.62
C LEU A 17 -13.40 -8.73 -0.99
N ALA A 18 -13.89 -7.59 -0.45
CA ALA A 18 -15.24 -7.51 0.05
C ALA A 18 -16.23 -7.81 -1.09
N THR A 19 -17.28 -8.57 -0.78
CA THR A 19 -18.21 -9.03 -1.80
C THR A 19 -19.33 -8.05 -2.11
N LYS A 20 -19.62 -7.11 -1.18
CA LYS A 20 -20.68 -6.14 -1.37
C LYS A 20 -20.17 -4.91 -2.12
N PRO A 21 -20.96 -4.35 -3.05
CA PRO A 21 -20.61 -3.08 -3.67
C PRO A 21 -20.49 -2.00 -2.61
N ILE A 22 -19.42 -1.21 -2.69
CA ILE A 22 -19.14 -0.15 -1.71
C ILE A 22 -18.95 1.15 -2.47
N GLN A 23 -19.60 2.21 -1.98
CA GLN A 23 -19.43 3.55 -2.54
C GLN A 23 -18.60 4.41 -1.59
N LEU A 24 -17.62 5.09 -2.16
CA LEU A 24 -16.74 5.99 -1.43
C LEU A 24 -16.81 7.37 -2.06
N LYS A 25 -16.53 8.40 -1.27
CA LYS A 25 -16.46 9.76 -1.79
C LYS A 25 -15.20 10.04 -2.60
N ILE A 26 -14.23 9.16 -2.54
CA ILE A 26 -12.97 9.39 -3.20
C ILE A 26 -13.11 9.32 -4.72
N ASN A 27 -12.39 10.19 -5.43
CA ASN A 27 -12.32 10.18 -6.87
C ASN A 27 -11.67 8.86 -7.35
N ARG A 28 -12.23 8.28 -8.41
CA ARG A 28 -11.75 6.99 -8.92
C ARG A 28 -10.27 7.02 -9.30
N HIS A 29 -9.83 8.08 -9.96
CA HIS A 29 -8.42 8.21 -10.36
C HIS A 29 -7.50 8.32 -9.15
N GLN A 30 -7.93 9.04 -8.12
CA GLN A 30 -7.15 9.14 -6.87
C GLN A 30 -7.08 7.79 -6.18
N PHE A 31 -8.17 7.03 -6.18
CA PHE A 31 -8.19 5.70 -5.55
C PHE A 31 -7.26 4.75 -6.28
N GLU A 32 -7.31 4.74 -7.62
CA GLU A 32 -6.42 3.91 -8.42
C GLU A 32 -4.96 4.30 -8.21
N GLN A 33 -4.67 5.61 -8.19
CA GLN A 33 -3.32 6.10 -7.93
C GLN A 33 -2.82 5.65 -6.56
N LEU A 34 -3.68 5.75 -5.56
CA LEU A 34 -3.36 5.33 -4.19
C LEU A 34 -2.96 3.86 -4.13
N LEU A 35 -3.79 2.99 -4.73
CA LEU A 35 -3.50 1.56 -4.74
C LEU A 35 -2.19 1.26 -5.47
N LEU A 36 -1.95 1.91 -6.60
CA LEU A 36 -0.73 1.70 -7.36
C LEU A 36 0.51 2.10 -6.57
N ILE A 37 0.43 3.18 -5.80
CA ILE A 37 1.55 3.61 -4.96
C ILE A 37 1.93 2.51 -3.97
N PHE A 38 0.94 1.93 -3.28
CA PHE A 38 1.22 0.89 -2.29
C PHE A 38 1.67 -0.41 -2.93
N ILE A 39 1.10 -0.78 -4.07
CA ILE A 39 1.48 -2.00 -4.77
C ILE A 39 2.89 -1.87 -5.33
N ASP A 40 3.22 -0.72 -5.94
CA ASP A 40 4.57 -0.46 -6.42
C ASP A 40 5.58 -0.54 -5.28
N ASN A 41 5.24 0.06 -4.14
CA ASN A 41 6.10 0.03 -2.97
C ASN A 41 6.32 -1.40 -2.48
N ALA A 42 5.26 -2.19 -2.45
CA ALA A 42 5.34 -3.59 -2.03
C ALA A 42 6.24 -4.39 -2.98
N MET A 43 6.11 -4.17 -4.29
CA MET A 43 6.94 -4.88 -5.27
C MET A 43 8.40 -4.49 -5.18
N LYS A 44 8.69 -3.22 -4.88
CA LYS A 44 10.07 -2.77 -4.73
C LYS A 44 10.80 -3.46 -3.59
N TYR A 45 10.09 -3.75 -2.51
CA TYR A 45 10.69 -4.31 -1.30
C TYR A 45 10.52 -5.82 -1.18
N ASP A 46 9.70 -6.44 -2.02
CA ASP A 46 9.54 -7.89 -2.06
C ASP A 46 10.02 -8.44 -3.39
N THR A 47 11.34 -8.46 -3.57
CA THR A 47 11.96 -8.97 -4.79
C THR A 47 12.25 -10.47 -4.72
N GLU A 48 12.13 -11.06 -3.55
CA GLU A 48 12.48 -12.45 -3.31
C GLU A 48 11.27 -13.37 -3.37
N HIS A 49 10.22 -13.08 -2.59
CA HIS A 49 9.01 -13.91 -2.55
C HIS A 49 8.05 -13.60 -3.67
N LYS A 50 8.00 -12.35 -4.10
CA LYS A 50 7.14 -11.88 -5.18
C LYS A 50 5.68 -12.24 -4.96
N HIS A 51 5.24 -12.08 -3.72
CA HIS A 51 3.88 -12.39 -3.31
C HIS A 51 3.27 -11.18 -2.59
N ILE A 52 2.23 -10.60 -3.17
CA ILE A 52 1.53 -9.43 -2.62
C ILE A 52 0.11 -9.83 -2.26
N LYS A 53 -0.28 -9.59 -1.03
CA LYS A 53 -1.62 -9.92 -0.54
C LYS A 53 -2.44 -8.66 -0.36
N ILE A 54 -3.63 -8.64 -0.91
CA ILE A 54 -4.56 -7.50 -0.81
C ILE A 54 -5.87 -8.01 -0.21
N VAL A 55 -6.23 -7.45 0.95
CA VAL A 55 -7.45 -7.82 1.65
C VAL A 55 -8.32 -6.60 1.83
N THR A 56 -9.59 -6.66 1.48
CA THR A 56 -10.55 -5.60 1.78
C THR A 56 -11.66 -6.14 2.65
N GLN A 57 -12.04 -5.37 3.65
CA GLN A 57 -13.11 -5.74 4.59
C GLN A 57 -13.99 -4.53 4.86
N LEU A 58 -15.30 -4.76 4.95
CA LEU A 58 -16.23 -3.73 5.38
C LEU A 58 -16.54 -3.98 6.85
N LYS A 59 -16.21 -3.01 7.71
CA LYS A 59 -16.45 -3.15 9.14
C LYS A 59 -16.81 -1.79 9.73
N ASN A 60 -17.96 -1.73 10.43
CA ASN A 60 -18.41 -0.51 11.11
C ASN A 60 -18.49 0.69 10.17
N LYS A 61 -19.05 0.50 8.99
CA LYS A 61 -19.18 1.56 7.96
C LYS A 61 -17.84 2.11 7.46
N MET A 62 -16.78 1.33 7.64
CA MET A 62 -15.46 1.65 7.10
C MET A 62 -15.03 0.54 6.15
N ILE A 63 -14.48 0.92 5.00
CA ILE A 63 -13.77 -0.05 4.18
C ILE A 63 -12.30 -0.05 4.62
N MET A 64 -11.79 -1.24 4.89
CA MET A 64 -10.40 -1.43 5.31
C MET A 64 -9.67 -2.18 4.21
N ILE A 65 -8.52 -1.64 3.81
CA ILE A 65 -7.71 -2.21 2.73
C ILE A 65 -6.32 -2.48 3.29
N ASP A 66 -5.93 -3.75 3.29
CA ASP A 66 -4.60 -4.17 3.78
C ASP A 66 -3.79 -4.66 2.58
N ILE A 67 -2.60 -4.09 2.40
CA ILE A 67 -1.68 -4.49 1.34
C ILE A 67 -0.40 -4.98 2.02
N THR A 68 -0.14 -6.27 1.87
CA THR A 68 0.97 -6.94 2.57
C THR A 68 1.99 -7.48 1.57
N ASP A 69 3.27 -7.17 1.81
CA ASP A 69 4.38 -7.81 1.12
C ASP A 69 5.19 -8.64 2.12
N HIS A 70 6.00 -9.56 1.61
CA HIS A 70 6.87 -10.41 2.42
C HIS A 70 8.33 -10.09 2.15
N GLY A 71 8.63 -8.80 2.07
CA GLY A 71 9.96 -8.32 1.77
C GLY A 71 10.80 -8.08 3.01
N MET A 72 11.69 -7.13 2.90
CA MET A 72 12.66 -6.84 3.94
C MET A 72 12.10 -6.25 5.23
N GLY A 73 10.86 -5.74 5.19
CA GLY A 73 10.29 -5.04 6.32
C GLY A 73 10.88 -3.65 6.48
N ILE A 74 10.40 -2.94 7.49
CA ILE A 74 10.84 -1.58 7.80
C ILE A 74 11.35 -1.54 9.24
N PRO A 75 12.57 -1.03 9.48
CA PRO A 75 13.07 -0.89 10.84
C PRO A 75 12.13 -0.04 11.69
N LYS A 76 11.93 -0.42 12.93
CA LYS A 76 11.02 0.28 13.83
C LYS A 76 11.34 1.78 13.92
N ALA A 77 12.62 2.12 13.91
CA ALA A 77 13.05 3.52 14.00
C ALA A 77 12.64 4.34 12.79
N ASP A 78 12.36 3.70 11.66
CA ASP A 78 11.98 4.40 10.42
C ASP A 78 10.48 4.53 10.25
N LEU A 79 9.68 3.75 10.99
CA LEU A 79 8.24 3.69 10.78
C LEU A 79 7.53 5.05 10.88
N GLU A 80 7.98 5.92 11.76
CA GLU A 80 7.35 7.23 11.93
C GLU A 80 7.74 8.22 10.83
N PHE A 81 8.77 7.91 10.02
CA PHE A 81 9.27 8.82 8.99
C PHE A 81 8.97 8.39 7.55
N ILE A 82 8.41 7.20 7.35
CA ILE A 82 8.27 6.67 5.99
C ILE A 82 7.32 7.48 5.10
N PHE A 83 6.44 8.28 5.69
CA PHE A 83 5.52 9.14 4.93
C PHE A 83 6.09 10.54 4.69
N ASP A 84 7.24 10.84 5.27
CA ASP A 84 7.89 12.14 5.04
C ASP A 84 8.41 12.22 3.61
N ARG A 85 8.32 13.40 3.03
CA ARG A 85 8.78 13.61 1.65
C ARG A 85 10.27 13.32 1.56
N PHE A 86 10.65 12.55 0.53
CA PHE A 86 12.04 12.20 0.23
C PHE A 86 12.71 11.30 1.25
N TYR A 87 11.97 10.81 2.25
CA TYR A 87 12.53 9.87 3.22
C TYR A 87 12.71 8.49 2.58
N ARG A 88 13.84 7.86 2.82
CA ARG A 88 14.15 6.53 2.31
C ARG A 88 14.77 5.70 3.41
N VAL A 89 14.25 4.48 3.59
CA VAL A 89 14.75 3.55 4.60
C VAL A 89 16.16 3.09 4.24
N ASP A 90 16.38 2.75 2.97
CA ASP A 90 17.67 2.37 2.44
C ASP A 90 17.95 3.23 1.21
N LYS A 91 18.73 4.29 1.40
CA LYS A 91 18.99 5.26 0.34
C LYS A 91 19.67 4.64 -0.88
N SER A 92 20.62 3.74 -0.65
CA SER A 92 21.33 3.07 -1.72
C SER A 92 20.40 2.18 -2.54
N ARG A 93 19.61 1.35 -1.84
CA ARG A 93 18.70 0.42 -2.48
C ARG A 93 17.53 1.14 -3.17
N ALA A 94 16.99 2.17 -2.52
CA ALA A 94 15.91 2.96 -3.09
C ALA A 94 16.36 3.65 -4.38
N ARG A 95 17.58 4.14 -4.42
CA ARG A 95 18.14 4.77 -5.62
C ARG A 95 18.25 3.77 -6.75
N SER A 96 18.74 2.56 -6.49
CA SER A 96 18.90 1.54 -7.52
C SER A 96 17.56 1.06 -8.06
N GLN A 97 16.49 1.18 -7.26
CA GLN A 97 15.14 0.80 -7.67
C GLN A 97 14.32 1.97 -8.22
N GLY A 98 14.95 3.14 -8.36
CA GLY A 98 14.28 4.30 -8.93
C GLY A 98 13.34 5.04 -8.00
N GLY A 99 13.31 4.71 -6.72
CA GLY A 99 12.46 5.40 -5.77
C GLY A 99 12.99 6.79 -5.43
N ASN A 100 12.10 7.79 -5.33
CA ASN A 100 12.47 9.16 -5.00
C ASN A 100 11.90 9.63 -3.65
N GLY A 101 11.21 8.75 -2.93
CA GLY A 101 10.68 9.08 -1.62
C GLY A 101 9.43 9.94 -1.63
N LEU A 102 8.77 10.10 -2.77
CA LEU A 102 7.55 10.90 -2.87
C LEU A 102 6.27 10.09 -2.83
N GLY A 103 6.31 8.81 -3.24
CA GLY A 103 5.11 8.00 -3.37
C GLY A 103 4.28 7.91 -2.10
N LEU A 104 4.91 7.53 -0.99
CA LEU A 104 4.18 7.37 0.27
C LEU A 104 3.65 8.70 0.81
N SER A 105 4.36 9.80 0.62
CA SER A 105 3.86 11.11 1.07
C SER A 105 2.63 11.53 0.25
N ILE A 106 2.61 11.22 -1.03
CA ILE A 106 1.45 11.48 -1.89
C ILE A 106 0.27 10.62 -1.44
N ALA A 107 0.53 9.33 -1.16
CA ALA A 107 -0.50 8.41 -0.69
C ALA A 107 -1.14 8.91 0.61
N GLU A 108 -0.32 9.32 1.56
CA GLU A 108 -0.82 9.86 2.83
C GLU A 108 -1.71 11.07 2.61
N LYS A 109 -1.30 11.97 1.71
CA LYS A 109 -2.07 13.17 1.39
C LYS A 109 -3.43 12.81 0.79
N ILE A 110 -3.47 11.87 -0.15
CA ILE A 110 -4.73 11.42 -0.76
C ILE A 110 -5.66 10.84 0.32
N VAL A 111 -5.13 10.00 1.19
CA VAL A 111 -5.92 9.39 2.26
C VAL A 111 -6.51 10.47 3.17
N GLN A 112 -5.69 11.41 3.63
CA GLN A 112 -6.13 12.48 4.53
C GLN A 112 -7.17 13.39 3.88
N LEU A 113 -6.98 13.76 2.62
CA LEU A 113 -7.91 14.63 1.90
C LEU A 113 -9.29 13.99 1.73
N ASN A 114 -9.38 12.68 1.79
CA ASN A 114 -10.63 11.96 1.59
C ASN A 114 -11.18 11.37 2.90
N GLY A 115 -10.72 11.87 4.02
CA GLY A 115 -11.27 11.48 5.33
C GLY A 115 -10.87 10.10 5.80
N GLY A 116 -9.81 9.54 5.20
CA GLY A 116 -9.34 8.22 5.56
C GLY A 116 -8.26 8.22 6.61
N MET A 117 -7.80 7.02 6.94
CA MET A 117 -6.70 6.80 7.86
C MET A 117 -5.72 5.83 7.24
N ILE A 118 -4.45 5.99 7.61
CA ILE A 118 -3.40 5.11 7.13
C ILE A 118 -2.52 4.68 8.30
N GLN A 119 -2.20 3.39 8.34
CA GLN A 119 -1.32 2.81 9.35
C GLN A 119 -0.37 1.85 8.66
N VAL A 120 0.78 1.60 9.29
CA VAL A 120 1.75 0.66 8.79
C VAL A 120 2.17 -0.27 9.91
N GLU A 121 2.31 -1.55 9.57
CA GLU A 121 2.74 -2.58 10.48
C GLU A 121 3.84 -3.36 9.77
N SER A 122 4.97 -3.57 10.43
CA SER A 122 6.09 -4.22 9.77
C SER A 122 6.97 -4.96 10.76
N GLU A 123 7.57 -6.05 10.28
CA GLU A 123 8.55 -6.83 11.02
C GLU A 123 9.74 -7.07 10.09
N LEU A 124 10.93 -6.68 10.54
CA LEU A 124 12.13 -6.81 9.72
C LEU A 124 12.31 -8.22 9.18
N GLN A 125 12.61 -8.28 7.87
CA GLN A 125 12.86 -9.52 7.14
C GLN A 125 11.69 -10.50 7.15
N ASN A 126 10.49 -10.02 7.44
CA ASN A 126 9.30 -10.84 7.47
C ASN A 126 8.19 -10.27 6.62
N TYR A 127 7.68 -9.08 6.96
CA TYR A 127 6.57 -8.51 6.20
C TYR A 127 6.42 -7.01 6.43
N THR A 128 5.64 -6.36 5.54
CA THR A 128 5.13 -5.01 5.74
C THR A 128 3.68 -4.98 5.28
N THR A 129 2.80 -4.44 6.11
CA THR A 129 1.39 -4.25 5.78
C THR A 129 1.02 -2.79 5.90
N PHE A 130 0.50 -2.21 4.81
CA PHE A 130 -0.12 -0.88 4.84
C PHE A 130 -1.61 -1.07 5.01
N LYS A 131 -2.18 -0.44 6.03
CA LYS A 131 -3.60 -0.51 6.37
C LYS A 131 -4.24 0.83 6.09
N ILE A 132 -5.16 0.85 5.13
CA ILE A 132 -5.84 2.07 4.70
C ILE A 132 -7.31 1.90 5.00
N SER A 133 -7.97 2.94 5.51
CA SER A 133 -9.40 2.87 5.75
C SER A 133 -10.08 4.15 5.30
N PHE A 134 -11.30 4.00 4.80
CA PHE A 134 -12.16 5.11 4.39
C PHE A 134 -13.58 4.89 4.88
N PRO A 135 -14.30 5.95 5.28
CA PRO A 135 -15.72 5.82 5.55
C PRO A 135 -16.48 5.53 4.25
N VAL A 136 -17.47 4.64 4.33
CA VAL A 136 -18.28 4.33 3.17
C VAL A 136 -19.51 5.23 3.13
N LEU A 137 -20.02 5.47 1.92
CA LEU A 137 -21.29 6.14 1.71
C LEU A 137 -22.41 5.13 1.90
N ASN A 138 -23.49 5.55 2.54
CA ASN A 138 -24.66 4.68 2.72
C ASN A 138 -25.70 4.97 1.68
#